data_527773c355d17e7e928e5c37ef23eaaf
#
_entry.id   527773c355d17e7e928e5c37ef23eaaf
#
_cell.length_a   1.000
_cell.length_b   1.000
_cell.length_c   1.000
_cell.angle_alpha   90.00
_cell.angle_beta   90.00
_cell.angle_gamma   90.00
#
_symmetry.space_group_name_H-M   'P 1'
#
loop_
_entity.id
_entity.type
_entity.pdbx_description
1 polymer ?
#
loop_
_entity_poly.entity_id
_entity_poly.type
_entity_poly.pdbx_seq_one_letter_code
_entity_poly.pdbx_strand_id
1 'polypeptide(L)'
;MGLGWFGAPEHNRWLAEETHALLRYARGAAVPAGFGWIGQDGAVDTSHPVELWITGRMTFAFSLGALMGIPGCRRYADHGVRALRTVLRDHVHGGWHSAVGHEPDGQGHGVPVEAQARKECYQHAFVLLAAATATAADRPGAHDLLLEATAVQDRYWWDERYGLPVESYAADFTDPEDYRGINAAMHTVEAYLATADVTGDVKWLERAVQVIDFAVNVQARANEWRLPEHYNSAWRPVRDYNRDQPAHPFRPYGVTPGHGLEWARLTVQARGALVARSLPVPDWMLDAAESLFDRARTDAWRADGAAGFVYTTDFGGSPVVRERMHWVVCEGVSAAAALRRALLDDGRGEINVELYEHCYRSWIDYAEEFLITDPGVWTHELDQDNQPSTRTWEGHPDVYHALQMTLVPRLPVWPCLGQALAEGRLDKPESAVPVHAQQPRRRGFFGR
;
A
#
# COMPACT_ATOMS: atom_id res chain seq x y z
N MET A 1 26.79 -18.91 -10.40
CA MET A 1 25.74 -17.97 -10.00
C MET A 1 24.95 -17.60 -11.24
N GLY A 2 23.67 -17.99 -11.34
CA GLY A 2 22.80 -17.51 -12.40
C GLY A 2 22.60 -16.01 -12.24
N LEU A 3 22.54 -15.27 -13.34
CA LEU A 3 22.22 -13.85 -13.32
C LEU A 3 20.83 -13.69 -12.66
N GLY A 4 20.75 -12.91 -11.57
CA GLY A 4 19.47 -12.59 -10.94
C GLY A 4 18.59 -11.77 -11.88
N TRP A 5 17.27 -11.70 -11.59
CA TRP A 5 16.36 -10.88 -12.41
C TRP A 5 16.50 -9.39 -12.10
N PHE A 6 16.88 -9.04 -10.88
CA PHE A 6 17.06 -7.64 -10.51
C PHE A 6 18.13 -6.96 -11.36
N GLY A 7 17.72 -5.88 -12.03
CA GLY A 7 18.58 -5.12 -12.93
C GLY A 7 18.86 -5.81 -14.28
N ALA A 8 18.29 -7.00 -14.55
CA ALA A 8 18.39 -7.63 -15.87
C ALA A 8 17.59 -6.82 -16.91
N PRO A 9 18.18 -6.44 -18.06
CA PRO A 9 17.51 -5.54 -19.02
C PRO A 9 16.17 -6.08 -19.53
N GLU A 10 16.08 -7.38 -19.80
CA GLU A 10 14.86 -8.01 -20.31
C GLU A 10 13.77 -8.03 -19.25
N HIS A 11 14.12 -8.29 -17.99
CA HIS A 11 13.17 -8.26 -16.89
C HIS A 11 12.65 -6.84 -16.62
N ASN A 12 13.53 -5.84 -16.61
CA ASN A 12 13.12 -4.44 -16.51
C ASN A 12 12.21 -4.01 -17.67
N ARG A 13 12.44 -4.55 -18.88
CA ARG A 13 11.55 -4.32 -20.01
C ARG A 13 10.16 -4.92 -19.77
N TRP A 14 10.08 -6.16 -19.31
CA TRP A 14 8.80 -6.81 -18.97
C TRP A 14 8.04 -6.00 -17.92
N LEU A 15 8.71 -5.58 -16.84
CA LEU A 15 8.09 -4.72 -15.80
C LEU A 15 7.59 -3.39 -16.38
N ALA A 16 8.35 -2.78 -17.31
CA ALA A 16 7.96 -1.53 -17.97
C ALA A 16 6.74 -1.71 -18.88
N GLU A 17 6.71 -2.77 -19.67
CA GLU A 17 5.61 -3.10 -20.58
C GLU A 17 4.32 -3.35 -19.80
N GLU A 18 4.42 -4.09 -18.69
CA GLU A 18 3.29 -4.35 -17.81
C GLU A 18 2.81 -3.07 -17.10
N THR A 19 3.72 -2.21 -16.62
CA THR A 19 3.39 -0.87 -16.11
C THR A 19 2.54 -0.08 -17.11
N HIS A 20 2.96 -0.06 -18.38
CA HIS A 20 2.23 0.66 -19.44
C HIS A 20 0.87 0.02 -19.74
N ALA A 21 0.78 -1.29 -19.70
CA ALA A 21 -0.43 -2.05 -19.97
C ALA A 21 -1.48 -1.80 -18.86
N LEU A 22 -1.08 -1.89 -17.59
CA LEU A 22 -1.92 -1.59 -16.43
C LEU A 22 -2.51 -0.17 -16.50
N LEU A 23 -1.66 0.84 -16.76
CA LEU A 23 -2.13 2.23 -16.89
C LEU A 23 -3.02 2.45 -18.12
N ARG A 24 -2.86 1.67 -19.18
CA ARG A 24 -3.74 1.71 -20.34
C ARG A 24 -5.11 1.12 -19.99
N TYR A 25 -5.13 -0.03 -19.34
CA TYR A 25 -6.34 -0.69 -18.86
C TYR A 25 -7.13 0.21 -17.89
N ALA A 26 -6.46 0.79 -16.91
CA ALA A 26 -7.03 1.69 -15.91
C ALA A 26 -7.78 2.91 -16.49
N ARG A 27 -7.48 3.33 -17.73
CA ARG A 27 -8.18 4.45 -18.38
C ARG A 27 -9.67 4.19 -18.56
N GLY A 28 -10.07 2.92 -18.69
CA GLY A 28 -11.45 2.49 -18.81
C GLY A 28 -12.31 2.83 -17.59
N ALA A 29 -11.70 3.01 -16.41
CA ALA A 29 -12.41 3.35 -15.19
C ALA A 29 -12.93 4.81 -15.13
N ALA A 30 -12.45 5.71 -15.98
CA ALA A 30 -12.78 7.14 -15.89
C ALA A 30 -14.27 7.41 -16.19
N VAL A 31 -14.97 8.01 -15.23
CA VAL A 31 -16.36 8.47 -15.30
C VAL A 31 -16.45 9.92 -14.84
N PRO A 32 -17.55 10.65 -15.10
CA PRO A 32 -17.66 12.06 -14.75
C PRO A 32 -17.32 12.38 -13.29
N ALA A 33 -17.75 11.52 -12.35
CA ALA A 33 -17.56 11.72 -10.91
C ALA A 33 -16.18 11.30 -10.37
N GLY A 34 -15.37 10.59 -11.15
CA GLY A 34 -14.06 10.09 -10.71
C GLY A 34 -13.62 8.84 -11.45
N PHE A 35 -13.36 7.75 -10.73
CA PHE A 35 -13.06 6.45 -11.31
C PHE A 35 -14.04 5.41 -10.77
N GLY A 36 -14.75 4.74 -11.69
CA GLY A 36 -15.71 3.69 -11.38
C GLY A 36 -15.05 2.33 -11.21
N TRP A 37 -15.84 1.38 -10.73
CA TRP A 37 -15.47 -0.02 -10.58
C TRP A 37 -15.37 -0.69 -11.95
N ILE A 38 -14.25 -1.30 -12.28
CA ILE A 38 -14.10 -2.09 -13.52
C ILE A 38 -14.65 -3.50 -13.26
N GLY A 39 -15.65 -3.90 -14.03
CA GLY A 39 -16.25 -5.24 -13.97
C GLY A 39 -15.38 -6.31 -14.62
N GLN A 40 -15.90 -7.54 -14.62
CA GLN A 40 -15.22 -8.72 -15.21
C GLN A 40 -14.99 -8.58 -16.72
N ASP A 41 -15.83 -7.81 -17.42
CA ASP A 41 -15.73 -7.55 -18.87
C ASP A 41 -14.76 -6.40 -19.22
N GLY A 42 -14.13 -5.78 -18.24
CA GLY A 42 -13.23 -4.63 -18.40
C GLY A 42 -13.95 -3.29 -18.61
N ALA A 43 -15.27 -3.24 -18.58
CA ALA A 43 -16.05 -2.01 -18.59
C ALA A 43 -16.36 -1.54 -17.16
N VAL A 44 -16.79 -0.27 -17.02
CA VAL A 44 -17.28 0.22 -15.73
C VAL A 44 -18.60 -0.46 -15.40
N ASP A 45 -18.64 -1.15 -14.26
CA ASP A 45 -19.87 -1.69 -13.69
C ASP A 45 -20.63 -0.59 -12.96
N THR A 46 -21.70 -0.11 -13.57
CA THR A 46 -22.52 0.98 -13.04
C THR A 46 -23.44 0.56 -11.89
N SER A 47 -23.50 -0.72 -11.53
CA SER A 47 -24.18 -1.19 -10.31
C SER A 47 -23.40 -0.83 -9.04
N HIS A 48 -22.09 -0.63 -9.16
CA HIS A 48 -21.23 -0.08 -8.10
C HIS A 48 -21.17 1.44 -8.18
N PRO A 49 -21.16 2.15 -7.05
CA PRO A 49 -20.96 3.61 -7.03
C PRO A 49 -19.51 3.98 -7.37
N VAL A 50 -19.24 5.27 -7.49
CA VAL A 50 -17.88 5.81 -7.54
C VAL A 50 -17.33 5.86 -6.13
N GLU A 51 -16.46 4.92 -5.80
CA GLU A 51 -15.86 4.76 -4.49
C GLU A 51 -14.69 5.73 -4.27
N LEU A 52 -14.58 6.28 -3.06
CA LEU A 52 -13.50 7.20 -2.69
C LEU A 52 -12.12 6.53 -2.79
N TRP A 53 -12.00 5.31 -2.25
CA TRP A 53 -10.73 4.58 -2.25
C TRP A 53 -10.26 4.22 -3.67
N ILE A 54 -11.16 3.83 -4.57
CA ILE A 54 -10.83 3.57 -5.99
C ILE A 54 -10.35 4.86 -6.66
N THR A 55 -11.09 5.97 -6.47
CA THR A 55 -10.69 7.25 -7.05
C THR A 55 -9.34 7.73 -6.50
N GLY A 56 -9.07 7.53 -5.20
CA GLY A 56 -7.76 7.80 -4.60
C GLY A 56 -6.64 6.96 -5.23
N ARG A 57 -6.81 5.64 -5.27
CA ARG A 57 -5.84 4.70 -5.87
C ARG A 57 -5.55 4.97 -7.34
N MET A 58 -6.59 5.24 -8.14
CA MET A 58 -6.43 5.55 -9.55
C MET A 58 -5.75 6.91 -9.77
N THR A 59 -6.05 7.91 -8.94
CA THR A 59 -5.35 9.22 -8.95
C THR A 59 -3.87 9.04 -8.64
N PHE A 60 -3.52 8.24 -7.65
CA PHE A 60 -2.15 7.84 -7.35
C PHE A 60 -1.48 7.17 -8.55
N ALA A 61 -2.11 6.14 -9.12
CA ALA A 61 -1.58 5.38 -10.25
C ALA A 61 -1.30 6.27 -11.48
N PHE A 62 -2.25 7.13 -11.85
CA PHE A 62 -2.05 8.05 -12.98
C PHE A 62 -1.06 9.16 -12.68
N SER A 63 -0.89 9.56 -11.42
CA SER A 63 0.15 10.51 -11.01
C SER A 63 1.55 9.91 -11.18
N LEU A 64 1.75 8.63 -10.81
CA LEU A 64 2.97 7.88 -11.11
C LEU A 64 3.21 7.80 -12.62
N GLY A 65 2.18 7.48 -13.40
CA GLY A 65 2.24 7.48 -14.86
C GLY A 65 2.62 8.83 -15.47
N ALA A 66 2.14 9.93 -14.88
CA ALA A 66 2.50 11.29 -15.29
C ALA A 66 3.97 11.61 -15.01
N LEU A 67 4.51 11.19 -13.85
CA LEU A 67 5.93 11.31 -13.48
C LEU A 67 6.85 10.53 -14.42
N MET A 68 6.41 9.35 -14.83
CA MET A 68 7.14 8.54 -15.82
C MET A 68 7.07 9.09 -17.25
N GLY A 69 6.29 10.14 -17.51
CA GLY A 69 6.10 10.71 -18.83
C GLY A 69 5.21 9.87 -19.76
N ILE A 70 4.39 8.96 -19.22
CA ILE A 70 3.51 8.11 -20.03
C ILE A 70 2.39 8.96 -20.65
N PRO A 71 2.25 8.95 -22.01
CA PRO A 71 1.27 9.79 -22.70
C PRO A 71 -0.17 9.56 -22.22
N GLY A 72 -0.88 10.64 -21.90
CA GLY A 72 -2.27 10.63 -21.44
C GLY A 72 -2.44 10.55 -19.93
N CYS A 73 -1.48 10.05 -19.15
CA CYS A 73 -1.62 9.90 -17.70
C CYS A 73 -1.86 11.23 -16.97
N ARG A 74 -1.27 12.33 -17.42
CA ARG A 74 -1.52 13.67 -16.87
C ARG A 74 -3.02 14.01 -16.83
N ARG A 75 -3.74 13.76 -17.94
CA ARG A 75 -5.18 14.04 -18.02
C ARG A 75 -5.99 13.27 -17.01
N TYR A 76 -5.65 12.00 -16.77
CA TYR A 76 -6.34 11.16 -15.79
C TYR A 76 -5.96 11.50 -14.36
N ALA A 77 -4.70 11.85 -14.09
CA ALA A 77 -4.29 12.39 -12.79
C ALA A 77 -5.02 13.69 -12.46
N ASP A 78 -5.10 14.64 -13.41
CA ASP A 78 -5.82 15.90 -13.25
C ASP A 78 -7.33 15.68 -13.06
N HIS A 79 -7.91 14.67 -13.73
CA HIS A 79 -9.29 14.24 -13.53
C HIS A 79 -9.53 13.76 -12.10
N GLY A 80 -8.68 12.87 -11.59
CA GLY A 80 -8.78 12.35 -10.23
C GLY A 80 -8.60 13.44 -9.17
N VAL A 81 -7.60 14.32 -9.32
CA VAL A 81 -7.41 15.48 -8.42
C VAL A 81 -8.66 16.35 -8.39
N ARG A 82 -9.26 16.65 -9.55
CA ARG A 82 -10.50 17.43 -9.62
C ARG A 82 -11.65 16.70 -8.94
N ALA A 83 -11.82 15.40 -9.20
CA ALA A 83 -12.87 14.59 -8.57
C ALA A 83 -12.75 14.61 -7.03
N LEU A 84 -11.54 14.41 -6.48
CA LEU A 84 -11.29 14.49 -5.05
C LEU A 84 -11.50 15.88 -4.46
N ARG A 85 -11.19 16.95 -5.19
CA ARG A 85 -11.37 18.33 -4.71
C ARG A 85 -12.81 18.84 -4.76
N THR A 86 -13.63 18.31 -5.63
CA THR A 86 -14.98 18.84 -5.88
C THR A 86 -16.08 17.80 -5.72
N VAL A 87 -15.99 16.67 -6.44
CA VAL A 87 -17.10 15.73 -6.54
C VAL A 87 -17.23 14.88 -5.27
N LEU A 88 -16.16 14.26 -4.85
CA LEU A 88 -16.16 13.38 -3.66
C LEU A 88 -16.04 14.14 -2.34
N ARG A 89 -15.68 15.42 -2.39
CA ARG A 89 -15.55 16.26 -1.21
C ARG A 89 -16.90 16.49 -0.52
N ASP A 90 -16.96 16.31 0.79
CA ASP A 90 -18.12 16.69 1.58
C ASP A 90 -18.06 18.19 1.90
N HIS A 91 -18.89 18.96 1.20
CA HIS A 91 -18.94 20.42 1.33
C HIS A 91 -19.67 20.90 2.59
N VAL A 92 -20.32 20.00 3.34
CA VAL A 92 -21.10 20.33 4.55
C VAL A 92 -20.27 20.06 5.81
N HIS A 93 -19.70 18.84 5.93
CA HIS A 93 -19.01 18.42 7.14
C HIS A 93 -17.47 18.37 6.98
N GLY A 94 -16.98 18.55 5.76
CA GLY A 94 -15.54 18.41 5.46
C GLY A 94 -15.12 16.95 5.26
N GLY A 95 -13.89 16.74 4.85
CA GLY A 95 -13.43 15.42 4.39
C GLY A 95 -14.16 14.99 3.12
N TRP A 96 -14.33 13.67 2.95
CA TRP A 96 -14.85 13.09 1.71
C TRP A 96 -15.99 12.11 1.98
N HIS A 97 -16.95 12.05 1.05
CA HIS A 97 -17.96 11.01 0.99
C HIS A 97 -17.31 9.68 0.63
N SER A 98 -17.75 8.59 1.25
CA SER A 98 -17.24 7.24 0.97
C SER A 98 -17.53 6.78 -0.46
N ALA A 99 -18.71 7.17 -0.99
CA ALA A 99 -19.13 6.87 -2.34
C ALA A 99 -20.15 7.89 -2.86
N VAL A 100 -20.12 8.14 -4.17
CA VAL A 100 -21.07 9.03 -4.88
C VAL A 100 -21.59 8.38 -6.14
N GLY A 101 -22.67 8.91 -6.69
CA GLY A 101 -23.19 8.50 -8.00
C GLY A 101 -22.20 8.84 -9.13
N HIS A 102 -22.40 8.23 -10.31
CA HIS A 102 -21.52 8.40 -11.47
C HIS A 102 -21.54 9.80 -12.08
N GLU A 103 -22.64 10.51 -11.92
CA GLU A 103 -22.82 11.86 -12.45
C GLU A 103 -22.87 12.89 -11.31
N PRO A 104 -22.06 13.94 -11.36
CA PRO A 104 -22.18 15.07 -10.44
C PRO A 104 -23.54 15.79 -10.61
N ASP A 105 -23.96 16.49 -9.57
CA ASP A 105 -25.11 17.36 -9.60
C ASP A 105 -24.91 18.61 -10.49
N GLY A 106 -25.93 19.47 -10.59
CA GLY A 106 -25.89 20.72 -11.39
C GLY A 106 -24.86 21.75 -10.88
N GLN A 107 -24.26 21.53 -9.71
CA GLN A 107 -23.19 22.38 -9.14
C GLN A 107 -21.81 21.73 -9.31
N GLY A 108 -21.75 20.50 -9.82
CA GLY A 108 -20.53 19.72 -9.97
C GLY A 108 -20.10 18.98 -8.70
N HIS A 109 -21.01 18.83 -7.73
CA HIS A 109 -20.77 18.06 -6.51
C HIS A 109 -21.30 16.63 -6.66
N GLY A 110 -20.68 15.68 -5.97
CA GLY A 110 -21.19 14.31 -5.95
C GLY A 110 -22.42 14.16 -5.08
N VAL A 111 -23.33 13.33 -5.54
CA VAL A 111 -24.50 12.94 -4.76
C VAL A 111 -24.14 11.67 -3.97
N PRO A 112 -24.03 11.72 -2.63
CA PRO A 112 -23.73 10.55 -1.82
C PRO A 112 -24.77 9.44 -2.08
N VAL A 113 -24.29 8.21 -2.28
CA VAL A 113 -25.18 7.04 -2.47
C VAL A 113 -25.92 6.73 -1.17
N GLU A 114 -25.21 6.80 -0.05
CA GLU A 114 -25.75 6.68 1.30
C GLU A 114 -25.40 7.95 2.09
N ALA A 115 -26.41 8.79 2.35
CA ALA A 115 -26.20 10.06 3.04
C ALA A 115 -25.65 9.90 4.47
N GLN A 116 -25.84 8.73 5.08
CA GLN A 116 -25.38 8.37 6.43
C GLN A 116 -24.16 7.44 6.43
N ALA A 117 -23.54 7.20 5.26
CA ALA A 117 -22.33 6.39 5.18
C ALA A 117 -21.24 6.94 6.08
N ARG A 118 -20.60 6.05 6.83
CA ARG A 118 -19.47 6.44 7.70
C ARG A 118 -18.30 6.94 6.86
N LYS A 119 -17.55 7.89 7.41
CA LYS A 119 -16.25 8.27 6.89
C LYS A 119 -15.21 7.35 7.49
N GLU A 120 -14.34 6.80 6.67
CA GLU A 120 -13.36 5.79 7.05
C GLU A 120 -11.93 6.29 6.86
N CYS A 121 -11.07 6.00 7.84
CA CYS A 121 -9.64 6.31 7.79
C CYS A 121 -8.97 5.66 6.57
N TYR A 122 -9.30 4.39 6.30
CA TYR A 122 -8.83 3.65 5.14
C TYR A 122 -8.99 4.43 3.83
N GLN A 123 -10.18 4.92 3.56
CA GLN A 123 -10.49 5.66 2.35
C GLN A 123 -9.78 7.03 2.30
N HIS A 124 -9.70 7.71 3.46
CA HIS A 124 -9.02 9.00 3.58
C HIS A 124 -7.49 8.87 3.46
N ALA A 125 -6.92 7.73 3.81
CA ALA A 125 -5.50 7.44 3.56
C ALA A 125 -5.19 7.46 2.06
N PHE A 126 -6.07 6.93 1.21
CA PHE A 126 -5.88 7.00 -0.26
C PHE A 126 -6.07 8.42 -0.82
N VAL A 127 -6.89 9.25 -0.21
CA VAL A 127 -6.94 10.68 -0.59
C VAL A 127 -5.61 11.36 -0.29
N LEU A 128 -5.03 11.12 0.89
CA LEU A 128 -3.74 11.67 1.27
C LEU A 128 -2.60 11.16 0.38
N LEU A 129 -2.56 9.85 0.10
CA LEU A 129 -1.56 9.24 -0.80
C LEU A 129 -1.64 9.81 -2.21
N ALA A 130 -2.87 9.93 -2.74
CA ALA A 130 -3.14 10.54 -4.05
C ALA A 130 -2.69 12.00 -4.09
N ALA A 131 -3.03 12.78 -3.06
CA ALA A 131 -2.66 14.19 -2.97
C ALA A 131 -1.16 14.41 -2.89
N ALA A 132 -0.44 13.60 -2.08
CA ALA A 132 1.01 13.64 -1.98
C ALA A 132 1.66 13.31 -3.33
N THR A 133 1.24 12.21 -3.97
CA THR A 133 1.83 11.78 -5.25
C THR A 133 1.51 12.72 -6.40
N ALA A 134 0.27 13.25 -6.45
CA ALA A 134 -0.11 14.25 -7.45
C ALA A 134 0.63 15.59 -7.24
N THR A 135 0.98 15.95 -6.00
CA THR A 135 1.82 17.10 -5.67
C THR A 135 3.24 16.90 -6.17
N ALA A 136 3.84 15.72 -5.93
CA ALA A 136 5.14 15.35 -6.49
C ALA A 136 5.14 15.40 -8.04
N ALA A 137 4.00 15.10 -8.66
CA ALA A 137 3.79 15.17 -10.12
C ALA A 137 3.44 16.57 -10.64
N ASP A 138 3.37 17.57 -9.79
CA ASP A 138 2.98 18.96 -10.12
C ASP A 138 1.63 19.02 -10.87
N ARG A 139 0.62 18.31 -10.31
CA ARG A 139 -0.72 18.33 -10.91
C ARG A 139 -1.54 19.55 -10.43
N PRO A 140 -2.35 20.15 -11.32
CA PRO A 140 -3.18 21.31 -10.96
C PRO A 140 -4.10 21.01 -9.76
N GLY A 141 -3.99 21.82 -8.70
CA GLY A 141 -4.80 21.71 -7.49
C GLY A 141 -4.36 20.61 -6.52
N ALA A 142 -3.32 19.84 -6.82
CA ALA A 142 -2.84 18.77 -5.95
C ALA A 142 -2.31 19.29 -4.60
N HIS A 143 -1.61 20.41 -4.62
CA HIS A 143 -1.10 21.04 -3.39
C HIS A 143 -2.24 21.48 -2.44
N ASP A 144 -3.31 22.08 -2.97
CA ASP A 144 -4.47 22.46 -2.15
C ASP A 144 -5.16 21.21 -1.57
N LEU A 145 -5.28 20.13 -2.38
CA LEU A 145 -5.80 18.84 -1.93
C LEU A 145 -4.93 18.25 -0.80
N LEU A 146 -3.61 18.34 -0.92
CA LEU A 146 -2.68 17.88 0.11
C LEU A 146 -2.84 18.67 1.41
N LEU A 147 -2.95 19.98 1.34
CA LEU A 147 -3.19 20.83 2.52
C LEU A 147 -4.51 20.48 3.22
N GLU A 148 -5.58 20.25 2.47
CA GLU A 148 -6.87 19.83 3.03
C GLU A 148 -6.79 18.43 3.62
N ALA A 149 -6.20 17.46 2.91
CA ALA A 149 -6.07 16.09 3.37
C ALA A 149 -5.23 15.99 4.66
N THR A 150 -4.13 16.71 4.75
CA THR A 150 -3.30 16.77 5.96
C THR A 150 -4.03 17.39 7.14
N ALA A 151 -4.82 18.45 6.92
CA ALA A 151 -5.64 19.07 7.97
C ALA A 151 -6.74 18.12 8.48
N VAL A 152 -7.35 17.33 7.60
CA VAL A 152 -8.35 16.30 7.96
C VAL A 152 -7.69 15.16 8.74
N GLN A 153 -6.47 14.74 8.35
CA GLN A 153 -5.70 13.76 9.11
C GLN A 153 -5.40 14.23 10.52
N ASP A 154 -4.89 15.44 10.67
CA ASP A 154 -4.57 16.01 11.97
C ASP A 154 -5.80 16.16 12.87
N ARG A 155 -6.93 16.52 12.30
CA ARG A 155 -8.14 16.84 13.06
C ARG A 155 -8.94 15.61 13.49
N TYR A 156 -9.00 14.59 12.66
CA TYR A 156 -9.96 13.50 12.85
C TYR A 156 -9.31 12.11 12.93
N TRP A 157 -8.26 11.84 12.16
CA TRP A 157 -7.74 10.50 12.00
C TRP A 157 -6.59 10.16 12.95
N TRP A 158 -6.04 11.12 13.68
CA TRP A 158 -4.98 10.88 14.64
C TRP A 158 -5.49 10.98 16.08
N ASP A 159 -5.44 9.87 16.82
CA ASP A 159 -5.77 9.84 18.25
C ASP A 159 -4.50 10.08 19.08
N GLU A 160 -4.35 11.30 19.60
CA GLU A 160 -3.19 11.70 20.43
C GLU A 160 -3.02 10.85 21.69
N ARG A 161 -4.10 10.24 22.20
CA ARG A 161 -4.04 9.40 23.39
C ARG A 161 -3.24 8.13 23.18
N TYR A 162 -3.38 7.52 22.00
CA TYR A 162 -2.72 6.28 21.65
C TYR A 162 -1.56 6.49 20.66
N GLY A 163 -1.52 7.62 19.97
CA GLY A 163 -0.61 7.87 18.87
C GLY A 163 -0.85 6.92 17.69
N LEU A 164 -2.11 6.63 17.38
CA LEU A 164 -2.56 5.66 16.39
C LEU A 164 -3.82 6.19 15.68
N PRO A 165 -4.14 5.69 14.46
CA PRO A 165 -5.30 6.16 13.72
C PRO A 165 -6.64 5.77 14.36
N VAL A 166 -7.68 6.60 14.15
CA VAL A 166 -9.08 6.25 14.39
C VAL A 166 -9.66 5.58 13.16
N GLU A 167 -10.51 4.55 13.32
CA GLU A 167 -11.02 3.76 12.19
C GLU A 167 -12.07 4.49 11.36
N SER A 168 -13.15 4.94 12.01
CA SER A 168 -14.24 5.60 11.30
C SER A 168 -15.06 6.51 12.21
N TYR A 169 -15.81 7.42 11.58
CA TYR A 169 -16.76 8.33 12.18
C TYR A 169 -18.10 8.28 11.45
N ALA A 170 -19.17 8.75 12.08
CA ALA A 170 -20.39 9.10 11.36
C ALA A 170 -20.10 10.17 10.29
N ALA A 171 -21.01 10.38 9.34
CA ALA A 171 -20.82 11.29 8.19
C ALA A 171 -20.41 12.71 8.58
N ASP A 172 -20.81 13.18 9.76
CA ASP A 172 -20.51 14.50 10.33
C ASP A 172 -19.27 14.54 11.25
N PHE A 173 -18.45 13.47 11.23
CA PHE A 173 -17.31 13.27 12.12
C PHE A 173 -17.65 13.19 13.61
N THR A 174 -18.88 12.86 13.96
CA THR A 174 -19.26 12.43 15.31
C THR A 174 -19.20 10.91 15.43
N ASP A 175 -19.48 10.36 16.60
CA ASP A 175 -19.63 8.93 16.86
C ASP A 175 -18.48 8.06 16.30
N PRO A 176 -17.28 8.11 16.91
CA PRO A 176 -16.18 7.24 16.53
C PRO A 176 -16.54 5.76 16.75
N GLU A 177 -16.23 4.90 15.78
CA GLU A 177 -16.48 3.45 15.88
C GLU A 177 -15.67 2.81 17.01
N ASP A 178 -16.29 1.88 17.76
CA ASP A 178 -15.57 1.04 18.75
C ASP A 178 -14.86 -0.15 18.08
N TYR A 179 -14.11 0.14 17.04
CA TYR A 179 -13.28 -0.79 16.29
C TYR A 179 -12.04 -0.06 15.79
N ARG A 180 -10.94 -0.80 15.66
CA ARG A 180 -9.70 -0.36 15.02
C ARG A 180 -9.17 -1.50 14.16
N GLY A 181 -8.83 -1.19 12.92
CA GLY A 181 -8.29 -2.15 11.96
C GLY A 181 -6.85 -1.84 11.61
N ILE A 182 -6.04 -2.89 11.52
CA ILE A 182 -4.64 -2.72 11.14
C ILE A 182 -4.51 -2.39 9.65
N ASN A 183 -5.48 -2.75 8.82
CA ASN A 183 -5.54 -2.43 7.41
C ASN A 183 -5.60 -0.90 7.18
N ALA A 184 -6.52 -0.20 7.85
CA ALA A 184 -6.58 1.27 7.76
C ALA A 184 -5.30 1.94 8.28
N ALA A 185 -4.74 1.42 9.38
CA ALA A 185 -3.48 1.89 9.94
C ALA A 185 -2.30 1.71 8.97
N MET A 186 -2.25 0.60 8.23
CA MET A 186 -1.20 0.28 7.25
C MET A 186 -1.19 1.26 6.08
N HIS A 187 -2.33 1.49 5.43
CA HIS A 187 -2.42 2.45 4.33
C HIS A 187 -2.23 3.91 4.82
N THR A 188 -2.57 4.20 6.08
CA THR A 188 -2.21 5.48 6.70
C THR A 188 -0.70 5.66 6.80
N VAL A 189 0.05 4.62 7.19
CA VAL A 189 1.52 4.63 7.19
C VAL A 189 2.07 4.90 5.80
N GLU A 190 1.59 4.21 4.77
CA GLU A 190 2.03 4.45 3.39
C GLU A 190 1.80 5.90 2.97
N ALA A 191 0.60 6.44 3.24
CA ALA A 191 0.26 7.82 2.95
C ALA A 191 1.12 8.83 3.73
N TYR A 192 1.43 8.54 5.00
CA TYR A 192 2.30 9.39 5.83
C TYR A 192 3.74 9.40 5.32
N LEU A 193 4.28 8.25 4.90
CA LEU A 193 5.62 8.18 4.30
C LEU A 193 5.70 9.02 3.02
N ALA A 194 4.70 8.91 2.13
CA ALA A 194 4.63 9.71 0.91
C ALA A 194 4.47 11.21 1.23
N THR A 195 3.68 11.56 2.25
CA THR A 195 3.48 12.94 2.70
C THR A 195 4.76 13.53 3.28
N ALA A 196 5.49 12.77 4.10
CA ALA A 196 6.78 13.18 4.67
C ALA A 196 7.82 13.48 3.58
N ASP A 197 7.80 12.72 2.49
CA ASP A 197 8.74 12.93 1.38
C ASP A 197 8.42 14.22 0.59
N VAL A 198 7.15 14.46 0.31
CA VAL A 198 6.72 15.61 -0.51
C VAL A 198 6.74 16.93 0.26
N THR A 199 6.38 16.90 1.56
CA THR A 199 6.31 18.10 2.39
C THR A 199 7.62 18.43 3.09
N GLY A 200 8.48 17.43 3.31
CA GLY A 200 9.66 17.53 4.16
C GLY A 200 9.33 17.59 5.67
N ASP A 201 8.05 17.55 6.06
CA ASP A 201 7.62 17.59 7.45
C ASP A 201 7.84 16.24 8.14
N VAL A 202 8.77 16.21 9.07
CA VAL A 202 9.19 15.00 9.81
C VAL A 202 8.07 14.41 10.66
N LYS A 203 7.08 15.20 11.05
CA LYS A 203 5.90 14.75 11.82
C LYS A 203 5.24 13.52 11.19
N TRP A 204 5.09 13.50 9.87
CA TRP A 204 4.46 12.41 9.16
C TRP A 204 5.29 11.12 9.22
N LEU A 205 6.62 11.25 9.14
CA LEU A 205 7.52 10.10 9.33
C LEU A 205 7.49 9.59 10.76
N GLU A 206 7.50 10.48 11.77
CA GLU A 206 7.41 10.11 13.18
C GLU A 206 6.11 9.36 13.49
N ARG A 207 4.96 9.83 12.98
CA ARG A 207 3.68 9.14 13.10
C ARG A 207 3.70 7.76 12.40
N ALA A 208 4.24 7.68 11.20
CA ALA A 208 4.40 6.41 10.48
C ALA A 208 5.22 5.41 11.30
N VAL A 209 6.37 5.83 11.83
CA VAL A 209 7.23 4.99 12.67
C VAL A 209 6.52 4.56 13.96
N GLN A 210 5.75 5.42 14.59
CA GLN A 210 4.96 5.09 15.79
C GLN A 210 3.91 4.01 15.51
N VAL A 211 3.19 4.09 14.39
CA VAL A 211 2.22 3.07 13.98
C VAL A 211 2.93 1.75 13.65
N ILE A 212 4.07 1.81 12.95
CA ILE A 212 4.91 0.63 12.66
C ILE A 212 5.42 -0.02 13.95
N ASP A 213 5.88 0.77 14.92
CA ASP A 213 6.34 0.25 16.22
C ASP A 213 5.21 -0.54 16.91
N PHE A 214 4.01 0.04 16.98
CA PHE A 214 2.84 -0.66 17.53
C PHE A 214 2.53 -1.94 16.77
N ALA A 215 2.33 -1.87 15.46
CA ALA A 215 1.87 -3.01 14.67
C ALA A 215 2.93 -4.12 14.59
N VAL A 216 4.17 -3.75 14.30
CA VAL A 216 5.24 -4.71 13.97
C VAL A 216 6.02 -5.11 15.22
N ASN A 217 6.61 -4.13 15.92
CA ASN A 217 7.50 -4.41 17.05
C ASN A 217 6.74 -4.91 18.29
N VAL A 218 5.53 -4.38 18.54
CA VAL A 218 4.72 -4.79 19.70
C VAL A 218 3.80 -5.94 19.35
N GLN A 219 2.86 -5.75 18.42
CA GLN A 219 1.78 -6.71 18.19
C GLN A 219 2.23 -7.96 17.42
N ALA A 220 2.89 -7.80 16.27
CA ALA A 220 3.33 -8.95 15.49
C ALA A 220 4.39 -9.77 16.24
N ARG A 221 5.38 -9.10 16.84
CA ARG A 221 6.43 -9.77 17.64
C ARG A 221 5.85 -10.60 18.79
N ALA A 222 4.85 -10.07 19.51
CA ALA A 222 4.20 -10.77 20.62
C ALA A 222 3.36 -11.97 20.17
N ASN A 223 3.04 -12.09 18.87
CA ASN A 223 2.23 -13.14 18.28
C ASN A 223 3.01 -14.00 17.27
N GLU A 224 4.30 -14.20 17.49
CA GLU A 224 5.16 -15.00 16.59
C GLU A 224 5.16 -14.45 15.14
N TRP A 225 5.08 -13.14 14.98
CA TRP A 225 5.00 -12.41 13.71
C TRP A 225 3.70 -12.62 12.93
N ARG A 226 2.65 -13.16 13.57
CA ARG A 226 1.27 -13.20 13.06
C ARG A 226 0.53 -11.97 13.57
N LEU A 227 0.38 -10.98 12.71
CA LEU A 227 -0.21 -9.70 13.10
C LEU A 227 -1.72 -9.83 13.32
N PRO A 228 -2.26 -9.50 14.53
CA PRO A 228 -3.69 -9.38 14.71
C PRO A 228 -4.27 -8.26 13.81
N GLU A 229 -5.39 -8.57 13.14
CA GLU A 229 -6.02 -7.63 12.21
C GLU A 229 -6.98 -6.66 12.90
N HIS A 230 -7.62 -7.10 14.00
CA HIS A 230 -8.77 -6.43 14.59
C HIS A 230 -8.53 -6.07 16.05
N TYR A 231 -8.95 -4.86 16.43
CA TYR A 231 -8.79 -4.32 17.77
C TYR A 231 -10.07 -3.55 18.17
N ASN A 232 -10.29 -3.38 19.48
CA ASN A 232 -11.27 -2.43 19.96
C ASN A 232 -10.71 -0.99 20.01
N SER A 233 -11.53 -0.02 20.40
CA SER A 233 -11.13 1.40 20.49
C SER A 233 -9.97 1.68 21.45
N ALA A 234 -9.65 0.75 22.36
CA ALA A 234 -8.49 0.82 23.25
C ALA A 234 -7.26 0.05 22.70
N TRP A 235 -7.26 -0.31 21.43
CA TRP A 235 -6.21 -1.06 20.73
C TRP A 235 -5.87 -2.40 21.39
N ARG A 236 -6.87 -3.07 21.96
CA ARG A 236 -6.74 -4.45 22.44
C ARG A 236 -7.17 -5.42 21.35
N PRO A 237 -6.35 -6.44 21.01
CA PRO A 237 -6.69 -7.41 19.95
C PRO A 237 -8.01 -8.13 20.21
N VAL A 238 -8.83 -8.27 19.14
CA VAL A 238 -10.09 -9.02 19.13
C VAL A 238 -9.92 -10.18 18.15
N ARG A 239 -9.35 -11.30 18.64
CA ARG A 239 -8.91 -12.41 17.79
C ARG A 239 -10.04 -13.21 17.13
N ASP A 240 -11.26 -13.16 17.70
CA ASP A 240 -12.41 -13.89 17.18
C ASP A 240 -13.34 -13.01 16.31
N TYR A 241 -12.87 -11.80 15.95
CA TYR A 241 -13.66 -10.89 15.10
C TYR A 241 -13.97 -11.53 13.76
N ASN A 242 -15.24 -11.48 13.31
CA ASN A 242 -15.76 -12.08 12.08
C ASN A 242 -15.47 -13.59 11.90
N ARG A 243 -15.33 -14.35 12.98
CA ARG A 243 -15.10 -15.79 12.92
C ARG A 243 -16.23 -16.56 12.21
N ASP A 244 -17.44 -16.04 12.26
CA ASP A 244 -18.63 -16.56 11.58
C ASP A 244 -18.75 -16.09 10.11
N GLN A 245 -17.97 -15.07 9.71
CA GLN A 245 -17.88 -14.53 8.35
C GLN A 245 -16.41 -14.40 7.92
N PRO A 246 -15.66 -15.51 7.84
CA PRO A 246 -14.21 -15.45 7.72
C PRO A 246 -13.71 -14.83 6.43
N ALA A 247 -14.50 -14.84 5.35
CA ALA A 247 -14.17 -14.25 4.06
C ALA A 247 -14.75 -12.83 3.86
N HIS A 248 -14.97 -12.07 4.95
CA HIS A 248 -15.42 -10.68 4.83
C HIS A 248 -14.40 -9.85 4.02
N PRO A 249 -14.81 -9.09 2.99
CA PRO A 249 -13.89 -8.45 2.03
C PRO A 249 -12.85 -7.53 2.67
N PHE A 250 -13.24 -6.72 3.65
CA PHE A 250 -12.35 -5.73 4.29
C PHE A 250 -11.91 -6.08 5.71
N ARG A 251 -12.61 -7.00 6.38
CA ARG A 251 -12.37 -7.37 7.78
C ARG A 251 -12.41 -8.90 7.94
N PRO A 252 -11.60 -9.67 7.19
CA PRO A 252 -11.60 -11.12 7.24
C PRO A 252 -11.14 -11.62 8.62
N TYR A 253 -11.63 -12.79 9.04
CA TYR A 253 -11.18 -13.43 10.28
C TYR A 253 -9.73 -13.91 10.20
N GLY A 254 -9.01 -13.74 11.30
CA GLY A 254 -7.72 -14.35 11.55
C GLY A 254 -6.55 -13.40 11.28
N VAL A 255 -5.53 -13.92 10.61
CA VAL A 255 -4.32 -13.22 10.19
C VAL A 255 -4.30 -13.15 8.68
N THR A 256 -3.94 -12.01 8.12
CA THR A 256 -3.79 -11.80 6.67
C THR A 256 -2.30 -11.76 6.33
N PRO A 257 -1.70 -12.86 5.85
CA PRO A 257 -0.26 -12.91 5.56
C PRO A 257 0.18 -11.86 4.54
N GLY A 258 -0.70 -11.48 3.59
CA GLY A 258 -0.45 -10.39 2.66
C GLY A 258 -0.16 -9.05 3.35
N HIS A 259 -0.86 -8.74 4.44
CA HIS A 259 -0.54 -7.57 5.27
C HIS A 259 0.82 -7.71 5.96
N GLY A 260 1.20 -8.92 6.39
CA GLY A 260 2.55 -9.15 6.92
C GLY A 260 3.65 -8.80 5.91
N LEU A 261 3.44 -9.13 4.63
CA LEU A 261 4.36 -8.78 3.53
C LEU A 261 4.39 -7.26 3.29
N GLU A 262 3.24 -6.60 3.28
CA GLU A 262 3.13 -5.15 3.09
C GLU A 262 3.75 -4.39 4.27
N TRP A 263 3.50 -4.79 5.52
CA TRP A 263 4.15 -4.22 6.70
C TRP A 263 5.67 -4.40 6.68
N ALA A 264 6.19 -5.53 6.18
CA ALA A 264 7.62 -5.73 5.99
C ALA A 264 8.20 -4.68 5.02
N ARG A 265 7.55 -4.45 3.88
CA ARG A 265 7.91 -3.42 2.89
C ARG A 265 7.89 -2.02 3.51
N LEU A 266 6.80 -1.63 4.16
CA LEU A 266 6.64 -0.31 4.77
C LEU A 266 7.65 -0.07 5.89
N THR A 267 7.99 -1.10 6.67
CA THR A 267 9.01 -1.01 7.73
C THR A 267 10.39 -0.68 7.15
N VAL A 268 10.81 -1.33 6.07
CA VAL A 268 12.11 -1.01 5.45
C VAL A 268 12.09 0.33 4.72
N GLN A 269 10.94 0.76 4.17
CA GLN A 269 10.79 2.11 3.61
C GLN A 269 10.92 3.19 4.68
N ALA A 270 10.25 3.04 5.82
CA ALA A 270 10.39 3.95 6.96
C ALA A 270 11.83 3.98 7.49
N ARG A 271 12.49 2.81 7.60
CA ARG A 271 13.92 2.73 7.95
C ARG A 271 14.79 3.52 6.97
N GLY A 272 14.56 3.36 5.67
CA GLY A 272 15.27 4.11 4.62
C GLY A 272 15.08 5.62 4.76
N ALA A 273 13.86 6.06 5.07
CA ALA A 273 13.52 7.46 5.30
C ALA A 273 14.25 8.05 6.53
N LEU A 274 14.34 7.28 7.63
CA LEU A 274 15.09 7.68 8.83
C LEU A 274 16.59 7.80 8.55
N VAL A 275 17.19 6.79 7.90
CA VAL A 275 18.62 6.79 7.52
C VAL A 275 18.94 8.02 6.67
N ALA A 276 18.17 8.26 5.62
CA ALA A 276 18.42 9.36 4.69
C ALA A 276 18.31 10.75 5.33
N ARG A 277 17.46 10.87 6.36
CA ARG A 277 17.32 12.12 7.13
C ARG A 277 18.25 12.23 8.32
N SER A 278 19.16 11.25 8.51
CA SER A 278 20.07 11.16 9.66
C SER A 278 19.33 11.19 11.02
N LEU A 279 18.13 10.60 11.04
CA LEU A 279 17.34 10.43 12.26
C LEU A 279 17.69 9.11 12.95
N PRO A 280 17.43 8.98 14.27
CA PRO A 280 17.62 7.72 14.97
C PRO A 280 16.83 6.58 14.33
N VAL A 281 17.52 5.47 14.03
CA VAL A 281 16.91 4.27 13.43
C VAL A 281 16.80 3.19 14.51
N PRO A 282 15.59 2.73 14.84
CA PRO A 282 15.42 1.62 15.77
C PRO A 282 16.08 0.33 15.25
N ASP A 283 16.90 -0.31 16.06
CA ASP A 283 17.69 -1.50 15.67
C ASP A 283 16.86 -2.69 15.26
N TRP A 284 15.61 -2.76 15.74
CA TRP A 284 14.70 -3.89 15.47
C TRP A 284 14.09 -3.88 14.07
N MET A 285 14.08 -2.76 13.34
CA MET A 285 13.25 -2.58 12.14
C MET A 285 13.56 -3.58 11.03
N LEU A 286 14.84 -3.81 10.73
CA LEU A 286 15.20 -4.72 9.64
C LEU A 286 14.93 -6.17 10.01
N ASP A 287 15.32 -6.61 11.21
CA ASP A 287 15.09 -7.98 11.68
C ASP A 287 13.59 -8.30 11.82
N ALA A 288 12.78 -7.32 12.19
CA ALA A 288 11.33 -7.47 12.27
C ALA A 288 10.69 -7.60 10.88
N ALA A 289 11.16 -6.81 9.90
CA ALA A 289 10.68 -6.90 8.52
C ALA A 289 11.03 -8.27 7.89
N GLU A 290 12.24 -8.80 8.11
CA GLU A 290 12.63 -10.14 7.70
C GLU A 290 11.74 -11.21 8.36
N SER A 291 11.45 -11.06 9.66
CA SER A 291 10.62 -12.01 10.41
C SER A 291 9.17 -12.02 9.95
N LEU A 292 8.59 -10.85 9.64
CA LEU A 292 7.23 -10.74 9.05
C LEU A 292 7.16 -11.44 7.70
N PHE A 293 8.14 -11.16 6.83
CA PHE A 293 8.22 -11.78 5.51
C PHE A 293 8.31 -13.30 5.61
N ASP A 294 9.21 -13.82 6.45
CA ASP A 294 9.40 -15.27 6.61
C ASP A 294 8.16 -15.93 7.20
N ARG A 295 7.49 -15.29 8.17
CA ARG A 295 6.24 -15.79 8.74
C ARG A 295 5.12 -15.85 7.70
N ALA A 296 4.90 -14.76 6.96
CA ALA A 296 3.87 -14.68 5.93
C ALA A 296 4.12 -15.73 4.81
N ARG A 297 5.35 -15.84 4.36
CA ARG A 297 5.76 -16.85 3.37
C ARG A 297 5.52 -18.27 3.88
N THR A 298 5.92 -18.56 5.11
CA THR A 298 5.81 -19.91 5.69
C THR A 298 4.36 -20.34 5.93
N ASP A 299 3.53 -19.42 6.42
CA ASP A 299 2.14 -19.71 6.78
C ASP A 299 1.19 -19.68 5.58
N ALA A 300 1.55 -19.01 4.47
CA ALA A 300 0.59 -18.82 3.38
C ALA A 300 1.04 -19.33 2.01
N TRP A 301 2.34 -19.29 1.66
CA TRP A 301 2.77 -19.73 0.36
C TRP A 301 2.69 -21.25 0.24
N ARG A 302 1.80 -21.77 -0.63
CA ARG A 302 1.56 -23.20 -0.85
C ARG A 302 1.12 -23.96 0.43
N ALA A 303 0.54 -23.25 1.39
CA ALA A 303 0.19 -23.81 2.71
C ALA A 303 -0.88 -24.89 2.65
N ASP A 304 -1.69 -24.93 1.61
CA ASP A 304 -2.72 -25.95 1.35
C ASP A 304 -2.33 -26.97 0.27
N GLY A 305 -1.06 -26.92 -0.19
CA GLY A 305 -0.49 -27.84 -1.19
C GLY A 305 -0.55 -27.34 -2.63
N ALA A 306 -1.42 -26.38 -2.96
CA ALA A 306 -1.48 -25.74 -4.27
C ALA A 306 -0.55 -24.52 -4.34
N ALA A 307 -0.20 -24.09 -5.56
CA ALA A 307 0.55 -22.84 -5.75
C ALA A 307 -0.29 -21.62 -5.33
N GLY A 308 0.39 -20.53 -4.93
CA GLY A 308 -0.24 -19.29 -4.48
C GLY A 308 -0.28 -19.13 -2.96
N PHE A 309 -0.63 -17.92 -2.52
CA PHE A 309 -0.82 -17.60 -1.10
C PHE A 309 -2.27 -17.87 -0.70
N VAL A 310 -2.51 -18.56 0.39
CA VAL A 310 -3.84 -18.54 1.02
C VAL A 310 -4.11 -17.14 1.55
N TYR A 311 -5.38 -16.70 1.49
CA TYR A 311 -5.74 -15.33 1.85
C TYR A 311 -5.59 -15.07 3.34
N THR A 312 -6.18 -15.94 4.21
CA THR A 312 -6.05 -15.80 5.65
C THR A 312 -5.69 -17.12 6.32
N THR A 313 -5.08 -17.00 7.51
CA THR A 313 -4.80 -18.13 8.42
C THR A 313 -5.39 -17.85 9.80
N ASP A 314 -5.52 -18.89 10.62
CA ASP A 314 -5.72 -18.70 12.05
C ASP A 314 -4.42 -18.28 12.75
N PHE A 315 -4.49 -18.03 14.06
CA PHE A 315 -3.31 -17.66 14.87
C PHE A 315 -2.33 -18.83 15.09
N GLY A 316 -2.66 -20.04 14.68
CA GLY A 316 -1.77 -21.20 14.61
C GLY A 316 -1.05 -21.34 13.27
N GLY A 317 -1.42 -20.53 12.27
CA GLY A 317 -0.89 -20.58 10.91
C GLY A 317 -1.62 -21.57 9.99
N SER A 318 -2.79 -22.09 10.41
CA SER A 318 -3.59 -22.97 9.55
C SER A 318 -4.44 -22.16 8.58
N PRO A 319 -4.52 -22.53 7.27
CA PRO A 319 -5.33 -21.84 6.29
C PRO A 319 -6.82 -21.76 6.68
N VAL A 320 -7.42 -20.58 6.60
CA VAL A 320 -8.84 -20.31 6.85
C VAL A 320 -9.56 -19.97 5.54
N VAL A 321 -9.17 -18.89 4.88
CA VAL A 321 -9.67 -18.50 3.56
C VAL A 321 -8.61 -18.89 2.53
N ARG A 322 -8.97 -19.79 1.61
CA ARG A 322 -8.02 -20.42 0.70
C ARG A 322 -7.97 -19.78 -0.68
N GLU A 323 -8.81 -18.81 -0.92
CA GLU A 323 -8.78 -17.98 -2.11
C GLU A 323 -7.41 -17.30 -2.26
N ARG A 324 -7.03 -17.00 -3.52
CA ARG A 324 -5.76 -16.36 -3.89
C ARG A 324 -6.04 -14.93 -4.34
N MET A 325 -5.67 -13.96 -3.52
CA MET A 325 -5.82 -12.55 -3.89
C MET A 325 -4.58 -12.06 -4.66
N HIS A 326 -4.76 -11.45 -5.82
CA HIS A 326 -3.66 -10.91 -6.62
C HIS A 326 -2.77 -9.95 -5.82
N TRP A 327 -3.39 -9.13 -4.97
CA TRP A 327 -2.66 -8.12 -4.20
C TRP A 327 -1.67 -8.74 -3.21
N VAL A 328 -1.94 -9.94 -2.68
CA VAL A 328 -1.00 -10.65 -1.79
C VAL A 328 0.29 -11.03 -2.53
N VAL A 329 0.16 -11.46 -3.78
CA VAL A 329 1.32 -11.74 -4.64
C VAL A 329 2.09 -10.45 -4.95
N CYS A 330 1.38 -9.37 -5.27
CA CYS A 330 1.98 -8.06 -5.54
C CYS A 330 2.79 -7.55 -4.35
N GLU A 331 2.24 -7.66 -3.14
CA GLU A 331 2.95 -7.26 -1.91
C GLU A 331 4.11 -8.20 -1.59
N GLY A 332 3.97 -9.50 -1.86
CA GLY A 332 5.06 -10.45 -1.72
C GLY A 332 6.27 -10.10 -2.61
N VAL A 333 6.02 -9.86 -3.88
CA VAL A 333 7.06 -9.45 -4.85
C VAL A 333 7.70 -8.13 -4.42
N SER A 334 6.88 -7.15 -4.01
CA SER A 334 7.34 -5.84 -3.56
C SER A 334 8.18 -5.93 -2.28
N ALA A 335 7.75 -6.74 -1.30
CA ALA A 335 8.49 -6.97 -0.06
C ALA A 335 9.82 -7.67 -0.31
N ALA A 336 9.84 -8.71 -1.16
CA ALA A 336 11.07 -9.40 -1.54
C ALA A 336 12.09 -8.45 -2.18
N ALA A 337 11.63 -7.58 -3.08
CA ALA A 337 12.49 -6.57 -3.71
C ALA A 337 13.03 -5.55 -2.71
N ALA A 338 12.16 -5.03 -1.83
CA ALA A 338 12.53 -4.02 -0.83
C ALA A 338 13.51 -4.58 0.21
N LEU A 339 13.24 -5.79 0.76
CA LEU A 339 14.14 -6.45 1.72
C LEU A 339 15.49 -6.79 1.12
N ARG A 340 15.50 -7.38 -0.08
CA ARG A 340 16.75 -7.66 -0.79
C ARG A 340 17.63 -6.40 -0.88
N ARG A 341 17.04 -5.29 -1.28
CA ARG A 341 17.78 -4.02 -1.42
C ARG A 341 18.24 -3.48 -0.07
N ALA A 342 17.37 -3.49 0.94
CA ALA A 342 17.71 -3.00 2.27
C ALA A 342 18.87 -3.79 2.92
N LEU A 343 18.93 -5.11 2.69
CA LEU A 343 20.03 -5.95 3.18
C LEU A 343 21.35 -5.68 2.45
N LEU A 344 21.29 -5.45 1.15
CA LEU A 344 22.50 -5.06 0.37
C LEU A 344 23.04 -3.71 0.84
N ASP A 345 22.17 -2.73 1.07
CA ASP A 345 22.55 -1.41 1.58
C ASP A 345 23.14 -1.47 3.00
N ASP A 346 22.67 -2.43 3.83
CA ASP A 346 23.14 -2.63 5.22
C ASP A 346 24.40 -3.50 5.31
N GLY A 347 24.87 -4.06 4.18
CA GLY A 347 26.06 -4.92 4.12
C GLY A 347 25.88 -6.31 4.73
N ARG A 348 24.62 -6.76 4.96
CA ARG A 348 24.28 -8.08 5.53
C ARG A 348 24.17 -9.22 4.50
N GLY A 349 24.61 -9.02 3.31
CA GLY A 349 24.08 -9.40 2.00
C GLY A 349 24.40 -10.71 1.37
N GLU A 350 24.74 -11.88 1.94
CA GLU A 350 24.88 -13.05 1.04
C GLU A 350 23.78 -14.12 1.19
N ILE A 351 23.39 -14.51 2.36
CA ILE A 351 22.48 -15.68 2.54
C ILE A 351 21.01 -15.32 2.25
N ASN A 352 20.53 -14.22 2.78
CA ASN A 352 19.12 -13.86 2.64
C ASN A 352 18.77 -13.24 1.28
N VAL A 353 19.73 -12.64 0.60
CA VAL A 353 19.54 -12.08 -0.76
C VAL A 353 19.11 -13.15 -1.75
N GLU A 354 19.67 -14.36 -1.67
CA GLU A 354 19.26 -15.48 -2.53
C GLU A 354 17.83 -15.96 -2.25
N LEU A 355 17.39 -15.94 -1.00
CA LEU A 355 16.02 -16.28 -0.63
C LEU A 355 15.03 -15.29 -1.25
N TYR A 356 15.29 -13.98 -1.10
CA TYR A 356 14.42 -12.95 -1.66
C TYR A 356 14.40 -12.97 -3.19
N GLU A 357 15.53 -13.20 -3.84
CA GLU A 357 15.61 -13.38 -5.29
C GLU A 357 14.79 -14.59 -5.75
N HIS A 358 14.86 -15.71 -5.02
CA HIS A 358 14.08 -16.92 -5.32
C HIS A 358 12.58 -16.67 -5.14
N CYS A 359 12.16 -16.07 -4.03
CA CYS A 359 10.76 -15.72 -3.78
C CYS A 359 10.22 -14.76 -4.85
N TYR A 360 10.97 -13.71 -5.15
CA TYR A 360 10.64 -12.73 -6.16
C TYR A 360 10.32 -13.37 -7.51
N ARG A 361 11.24 -14.20 -8.03
CA ARG A 361 11.03 -14.90 -9.30
C ARG A 361 9.85 -15.85 -9.26
N SER A 362 9.77 -16.69 -8.24
CA SER A 362 8.70 -17.69 -8.12
C SER A 362 7.32 -17.06 -8.04
N TRP A 363 7.20 -15.88 -7.42
CA TRP A 363 5.92 -15.19 -7.29
C TRP A 363 5.55 -14.38 -8.54
N ILE A 364 6.53 -13.88 -9.30
CA ILE A 364 6.27 -13.30 -10.62
C ILE A 364 5.90 -14.39 -11.62
N ASP A 365 6.60 -15.54 -11.64
CA ASP A 365 6.22 -16.69 -12.47
C ASP A 365 4.77 -17.14 -12.16
N TYR A 366 4.39 -17.18 -10.89
CA TYR A 366 3.01 -17.47 -10.49
C TYR A 366 2.01 -16.42 -10.98
N ALA A 367 2.35 -15.15 -10.88
CA ALA A 367 1.46 -14.08 -11.36
C ALA A 367 1.26 -14.16 -12.87
N GLU A 368 2.31 -14.43 -13.62
CA GLU A 368 2.28 -14.59 -15.07
C GLU A 368 1.46 -15.83 -15.49
N GLU A 369 1.61 -16.93 -14.76
CA GLU A 369 0.92 -18.18 -15.09
C GLU A 369 -0.59 -18.16 -14.75
N PHE A 370 -0.99 -17.51 -13.63
CA PHE A 370 -2.34 -17.66 -13.10
C PHE A 370 -3.14 -16.36 -12.99
N LEU A 371 -2.49 -15.21 -12.82
CA LEU A 371 -3.17 -13.95 -12.55
C LEU A 371 -3.27 -13.03 -13.77
N ILE A 372 -2.23 -12.99 -14.60
CA ILE A 372 -2.19 -12.10 -15.78
C ILE A 372 -2.86 -12.81 -16.95
N THR A 373 -4.06 -12.38 -17.31
CA THR A 373 -4.80 -12.98 -18.44
C THR A 373 -4.48 -12.34 -19.78
N ASP A 374 -4.20 -11.04 -19.75
CA ASP A 374 -3.74 -10.23 -20.87
C ASP A 374 -2.82 -9.11 -20.33
N PRO A 375 -1.97 -8.50 -21.12
CA PRO A 375 -1.12 -7.40 -20.66
C PRO A 375 -1.94 -6.28 -19.97
N GLY A 376 -1.71 -6.09 -18.68
CA GLY A 376 -2.42 -5.13 -17.84
C GLY A 376 -3.79 -5.58 -17.32
N VAL A 377 -4.22 -6.79 -17.60
CA VAL A 377 -5.48 -7.37 -17.10
C VAL A 377 -5.17 -8.50 -16.13
N TRP A 378 -5.48 -8.24 -14.86
CA TRP A 378 -5.18 -9.15 -13.77
C TRP A 378 -6.46 -9.71 -13.15
N THR A 379 -6.56 -11.03 -13.00
CA THR A 379 -7.60 -11.66 -12.20
C THR A 379 -7.35 -11.36 -10.73
N HIS A 380 -8.31 -10.69 -10.07
CA HIS A 380 -8.13 -10.23 -8.69
C HIS A 380 -8.27 -11.33 -7.66
N GLU A 381 -9.07 -12.35 -7.95
CA GLU A 381 -9.28 -13.49 -7.06
C GLU A 381 -9.27 -14.80 -7.85
N LEU A 382 -8.54 -15.79 -7.33
CA LEU A 382 -8.59 -17.18 -7.74
C LEU A 382 -9.08 -18.04 -6.57
N ASP A 383 -9.68 -19.17 -6.86
CA ASP A 383 -10.01 -20.19 -5.86
C ASP A 383 -8.76 -20.99 -5.42
N GLN A 384 -8.96 -21.98 -4.55
CA GLN A 384 -7.88 -22.84 -4.06
C GLN A 384 -7.20 -23.69 -5.16
N ASP A 385 -7.87 -23.88 -6.29
CA ASP A 385 -7.38 -24.64 -7.45
C ASP A 385 -6.84 -23.74 -8.56
N ASN A 386 -6.63 -22.45 -8.24
CA ASN A 386 -6.15 -21.41 -9.14
C ASN A 386 -7.07 -21.13 -10.34
N GLN A 387 -8.40 -21.29 -10.15
CA GLN A 387 -9.39 -20.90 -11.14
C GLN A 387 -9.99 -19.53 -10.75
N PRO A 388 -10.38 -18.68 -11.72
CA PRO A 388 -11.05 -17.41 -11.44
C PRO A 388 -12.22 -17.56 -10.47
N SER A 389 -12.30 -16.72 -9.46
CA SER A 389 -13.31 -16.70 -8.40
C SER A 389 -13.86 -15.29 -8.20
N THR A 390 -15.07 -15.20 -7.66
CA THR A 390 -15.72 -13.95 -7.24
C THR A 390 -16.32 -14.09 -5.84
N ARG A 391 -15.79 -14.98 -5.04
CA ARG A 391 -16.35 -15.31 -3.72
C ARG A 391 -16.21 -14.15 -2.73
N THR A 392 -15.09 -13.42 -2.81
CA THR A 392 -14.79 -12.28 -1.94
C THR A 392 -14.84 -10.98 -2.73
N TRP A 393 -14.30 -10.98 -3.97
CA TRP A 393 -14.19 -9.80 -4.81
C TRP A 393 -14.73 -10.04 -6.20
N GLU A 394 -15.51 -9.09 -6.71
CA GLU A 394 -15.97 -9.07 -8.10
C GLU A 394 -15.16 -8.06 -8.91
N GLY A 395 -14.89 -8.39 -10.19
CA GLY A 395 -14.24 -7.47 -11.13
C GLY A 395 -12.77 -7.16 -10.82
N HIS A 396 -12.32 -6.06 -11.40
CA HIS A 396 -10.93 -5.56 -11.34
C HIS A 396 -10.94 -4.08 -10.95
N PRO A 397 -11.32 -3.72 -9.70
CA PRO A 397 -11.70 -2.35 -9.34
C PRO A 397 -10.58 -1.33 -9.53
N ASP A 398 -9.33 -1.72 -9.42
CA ASP A 398 -8.17 -0.83 -9.58
C ASP A 398 -6.89 -1.58 -10.00
N VAL A 399 -5.83 -0.84 -10.30
CA VAL A 399 -4.51 -1.38 -10.67
C VAL A 399 -3.42 -1.11 -9.63
N TYR A 400 -3.79 -0.68 -8.44
CA TYR A 400 -2.90 -0.11 -7.42
C TYR A 400 -1.77 -1.07 -7.02
N HIS A 401 -2.08 -2.27 -6.56
CA HIS A 401 -1.07 -3.23 -6.11
C HIS A 401 -0.21 -3.76 -7.27
N ALA A 402 -0.84 -4.10 -8.41
CA ALA A 402 -0.13 -4.58 -9.59
C ALA A 402 0.84 -3.52 -10.14
N LEU A 403 0.41 -2.25 -10.18
CA LEU A 403 1.27 -1.15 -10.61
C LEU A 403 2.47 -0.96 -9.66
N GLN A 404 2.26 -1.00 -8.36
CA GLN A 404 3.34 -0.91 -7.38
C GLN A 404 4.34 -2.07 -7.54
N MET A 405 3.84 -3.30 -7.73
CA MET A 405 4.68 -4.47 -7.97
C MET A 405 5.63 -4.27 -9.18
N THR A 406 5.18 -3.61 -10.24
CA THR A 406 6.04 -3.35 -11.40
C THR A 406 7.06 -2.23 -11.19
N LEU A 407 6.86 -1.37 -10.19
CA LEU A 407 7.71 -0.19 -9.95
C LEU A 407 8.69 -0.37 -8.81
N VAL A 408 8.29 -1.03 -7.71
CA VAL A 408 9.14 -1.23 -6.52
C VAL A 408 10.50 -1.87 -6.87
N PRO A 409 10.58 -2.90 -7.72
CA PRO A 409 11.87 -3.49 -8.09
C PRO A 409 12.81 -2.57 -8.88
N ARG A 410 12.26 -1.52 -9.50
CA ARG A 410 12.94 -0.58 -10.38
C ARG A 410 13.32 0.74 -9.71
N LEU A 411 12.90 0.92 -8.45
CA LEU A 411 13.09 2.14 -7.67
C LEU A 411 13.87 1.84 -6.39
N PRO A 412 14.52 2.83 -5.76
CA PRO A 412 15.13 2.66 -4.45
C PRO A 412 14.03 2.38 -3.38
N VAL A 413 14.45 1.84 -2.23
CA VAL A 413 13.53 1.63 -1.09
C VAL A 413 12.96 2.98 -0.60
N TRP A 414 13.76 4.01 -0.65
CA TRP A 414 13.41 5.39 -0.29
C TRP A 414 14.04 6.37 -1.29
N PRO A 415 13.37 7.50 -1.63
CA PRO A 415 12.05 7.94 -1.18
C PRO A 415 10.91 7.09 -1.77
N CYS A 416 9.67 7.34 -1.30
CA CYS A 416 8.48 6.67 -1.80
C CYS A 416 8.31 6.89 -3.31
N LEU A 417 7.54 6.00 -3.98
CA LEU A 417 7.46 5.90 -5.44
C LEU A 417 7.28 7.25 -6.15
N GLY A 418 6.35 8.10 -5.67
CA GLY A 418 6.09 9.40 -6.28
C GLY A 418 7.31 10.32 -6.25
N GLN A 419 7.95 10.46 -5.10
CA GLN A 419 9.13 11.31 -4.94
C GLN A 419 10.35 10.72 -5.68
N ALA A 420 10.54 9.40 -5.64
CA ALA A 420 11.62 8.73 -6.35
C ALA A 420 11.51 8.95 -7.87
N LEU A 421 10.29 8.87 -8.43
CA LEU A 421 10.04 9.17 -9.84
C LEU A 421 10.26 10.66 -10.16
N ALA A 422 9.81 11.58 -9.30
CA ALA A 422 10.04 13.01 -9.47
C ALA A 422 11.53 13.36 -9.48
N GLU A 423 12.35 12.64 -8.71
CA GLU A 423 13.81 12.75 -8.71
C GLU A 423 14.48 12.00 -9.88
N GLY A 424 13.70 11.36 -10.74
CA GLY A 424 14.18 10.62 -11.91
C GLY A 424 15.02 9.40 -11.53
N ARG A 425 14.67 8.65 -10.48
CA ARG A 425 15.42 7.49 -9.98
C ARG A 425 15.04 6.15 -10.65
N LEU A 426 14.06 6.14 -11.55
CA LEU A 426 13.63 4.92 -12.22
C LEU A 426 14.77 4.26 -13.00
N ASP A 427 14.97 2.97 -12.80
CA ASP A 427 16.00 2.14 -13.45
C ASP A 427 17.43 2.65 -13.29
N LYS A 428 17.69 3.51 -12.32
CA LYS A 428 19.07 3.92 -12.05
C LYS A 428 19.79 2.86 -11.24
N PRO A 429 21.05 2.53 -11.60
CA PRO A 429 21.89 1.67 -10.79
C PRO A 429 22.00 2.27 -9.37
N GLU A 430 21.99 1.41 -8.38
CA GLU A 430 22.22 1.79 -6.99
C GLU A 430 23.52 2.59 -6.91
N SER A 431 23.44 3.88 -6.66
CA SER A 431 24.62 4.64 -6.25
C SER A 431 25.02 4.02 -4.92
N ALA A 432 26.23 3.45 -4.83
CA ALA A 432 26.78 3.06 -3.55
C ALA A 432 26.62 4.28 -2.60
N VAL A 433 25.68 4.19 -1.67
CA VAL A 433 25.55 5.20 -0.59
C VAL A 433 26.93 5.18 0.09
N PRO A 434 27.64 6.30 0.22
CA PRO A 434 28.90 6.30 0.90
C PRO A 434 28.64 5.73 2.30
N VAL A 435 29.19 4.56 2.58
CA VAL A 435 29.28 4.04 3.95
C VAL A 435 29.87 5.17 4.76
N HIS A 436 29.08 5.81 5.63
CA HIS A 436 29.58 6.86 6.51
C HIS A 436 30.81 6.30 7.21
N ALA A 437 31.95 6.90 6.89
CA ALA A 437 33.23 6.57 7.51
C ALA A 437 33.00 6.49 9.01
N GLN A 438 33.20 5.32 9.59
CA GLN A 438 33.15 5.10 11.02
C GLN A 438 34.02 6.18 11.66
N GLN A 439 33.41 7.06 12.45
CA GLN A 439 34.19 8.00 13.26
C GLN A 439 35.18 7.20 14.09
N PRO A 440 36.47 7.51 14.04
CA PRO A 440 37.45 6.78 14.85
C PRO A 440 37.06 6.90 16.31
N ARG A 441 36.89 5.76 16.98
CA ARG A 441 36.67 5.68 18.42
C ARG A 441 37.73 6.53 19.10
N ARG A 442 37.35 7.65 19.72
CA ARG A 442 38.23 8.42 20.61
C ARG A 442 38.69 7.48 21.75
N ARG A 443 39.91 7.02 21.66
CA ARG A 443 40.62 6.39 22.80
C ARG A 443 40.65 7.42 23.91
N GLY A 444 39.90 7.14 24.97
CA GLY A 444 40.01 7.88 26.22
C GLY A 444 41.43 7.73 26.76
N PHE A 445 42.16 8.83 26.81
CA PHE A 445 43.37 8.93 27.62
C PHE A 445 42.94 9.06 29.08
N PHE A 446 43.02 7.96 29.84
CA PHE A 446 43.19 8.05 31.29
C PHE A 446 44.67 8.30 31.55
N GLY A 447 44.96 9.46 32.10
CA GLY A 447 46.27 9.84 32.61
C GLY A 447 46.12 10.63 33.89
N ARG A 448 46.42 9.96 35.00
CA ARG A 448 46.80 10.40 36.36
C ARG A 448 45.83 11.31 37.10
#